data_1a79ea5bdbb79526f30c7b0acde18aed
#
_entry.id   1a79ea5bdbb79526f30c7b0acde18aed
#
_cell.length_a   1.000
_cell.length_b   1.000
_cell.length_c   1.000
_cell.angle_alpha   90.00
_cell.angle_beta   90.00
_cell.angle_gamma   90.00
#
_symmetry.space_group_name_H-M   'P 1'
#
loop_
_entity.id
_entity.type
_entity.pdbx_description
1 polymer ?
#
loop_
_entity_poly.entity_id
_entity_poly.type
_entity_poly.pdbx_seq_one_letter_code
_entity_poly.pdbx_strand_id
1 'polypeptide(L)'
;MISYSVLVYTEDTLFPSYNALLPCVGTVLIIYSGDKAGLVGALLRNRLSVGIGLISYSLYLVHWPVFVFYQYQKRVPISVLEGVAICAVSIGAAVAMYFFIEKPYRRPEKVDGNTLSGGAFAAVCLGCAAVAMYSGASMWANTGWSWRYGPAANMDILDLKELQVQTVAYSNQNTRKAHFSSEKPRILVIGDSHARDISNGLSQLLSATHEIRMQHVEEACWVMSTQSPESWKGTKCAKPLSELTANDMLKTADILFIANWCVAEDMDGIEDFVALLRRKNQAGEALPIIFMGRSVSFTSKFHAEALDLIRSGSTVDDINRLAYERFYRSAARQDDLSRARIQAIPDVKYISRVETLCSENMCDFFMNDRQLAVWDGSHLTLDGAQMVVSRALKNHPEVLGIIGGRD
;
A
#
# COMPACT_ATOMS: atom_id res chain seq x y z
N MET A 1 30.58 -6.53 -26.50
CA MET A 1 29.25 -7.06 -26.10
C MET A 1 29.02 -6.83 -24.61
N ILE A 2 29.74 -7.46 -23.69
CA ILE A 2 29.53 -7.28 -22.22
C ILE A 2 29.66 -5.82 -21.80
N SER A 3 30.78 -5.14 -22.15
CA SER A 3 30.97 -3.73 -21.81
C SER A 3 29.91 -2.81 -22.39
N TYR A 4 29.41 -3.11 -23.59
CA TYR A 4 28.29 -2.38 -24.20
C TYR A 4 27.02 -2.52 -23.35
N SER A 5 26.66 -3.74 -22.95
CA SER A 5 25.47 -3.95 -22.11
C SER A 5 25.57 -3.21 -20.78
N VAL A 6 26.76 -3.20 -20.14
CA VAL A 6 26.96 -2.50 -18.86
C VAL A 6 26.84 -0.98 -18.99
N LEU A 7 27.24 -0.40 -20.13
CA LEU A 7 27.25 1.05 -20.33
C LEU A 7 25.95 1.60 -20.90
N VAL A 8 25.17 0.80 -21.63
CA VAL A 8 24.03 1.25 -22.41
C VAL A 8 22.68 0.85 -21.80
N TYR A 9 22.64 -0.25 -21.05
CA TYR A 9 21.38 -0.70 -20.45
C TYR A 9 21.03 0.20 -19.26
N THR A 10 19.74 0.60 -19.20
CA THR A 10 19.14 1.44 -18.17
C THR A 10 18.06 0.65 -17.44
N GLU A 11 17.47 1.24 -16.42
CA GLU A 11 16.33 0.66 -15.68
C GLU A 11 15.11 0.38 -16.57
N ASP A 12 14.95 1.16 -17.65
CA ASP A 12 13.86 1.00 -18.63
C ASP A 12 14.14 -0.10 -19.66
N THR A 13 15.35 -0.65 -19.70
CA THR A 13 15.70 -1.73 -20.63
C THR A 13 14.98 -3.01 -20.23
N LEU A 14 14.17 -3.57 -21.15
CA LEU A 14 13.50 -4.86 -20.93
C LEU A 14 14.53 -5.97 -20.67
N PHE A 15 14.65 -6.38 -19.40
CA PHE A 15 15.58 -7.41 -18.95
C PHE A 15 14.91 -8.31 -17.89
N PRO A 16 15.06 -9.65 -17.94
CA PRO A 16 15.68 -10.44 -18.99
C PRO A 16 14.76 -10.60 -20.20
N SER A 17 15.25 -10.32 -21.39
CA SER A 17 14.59 -10.58 -22.67
C SER A 17 15.65 -10.91 -23.70
N TYR A 18 15.40 -10.64 -24.98
CA TYR A 18 16.44 -10.75 -26.02
C TYR A 18 17.71 -9.90 -25.70
N ASN A 19 17.58 -8.87 -24.88
CA ASN A 19 18.70 -8.03 -24.42
C ASN A 19 19.71 -8.83 -23.56
N ALA A 20 19.27 -9.91 -22.89
CA ALA A 20 20.17 -10.78 -22.14
C ALA A 20 21.11 -11.61 -23.06
N LEU A 21 20.74 -11.83 -24.33
CA LEU A 21 21.57 -12.60 -25.27
C LEU A 21 22.92 -11.94 -25.51
N LEU A 22 22.97 -10.61 -25.57
CA LEU A 22 24.21 -9.90 -25.90
C LEU A 22 25.34 -10.13 -24.87
N PRO A 23 25.14 -9.94 -23.55
CA PRO A 23 26.17 -10.26 -22.56
C PRO A 23 26.41 -11.76 -22.43
N CYS A 24 25.37 -12.62 -22.59
CA CYS A 24 25.54 -14.07 -22.53
C CYS A 24 26.43 -14.60 -23.66
N VAL A 25 26.18 -14.19 -24.90
CA VAL A 25 27.01 -14.56 -26.07
C VAL A 25 28.42 -14.02 -25.87
N GLY A 26 28.59 -12.79 -25.37
CA GLY A 26 29.90 -12.24 -25.03
C GLY A 26 30.67 -13.10 -24.03
N THR A 27 29.99 -13.59 -23.01
CA THR A 27 30.58 -14.48 -21.99
C THR A 27 30.95 -15.85 -22.59
N VAL A 28 30.07 -16.44 -23.40
CA VAL A 28 30.34 -17.70 -24.10
C VAL A 28 31.58 -17.60 -25.00
N LEU A 29 31.73 -16.51 -25.74
CA LEU A 29 32.90 -16.27 -26.61
C LEU A 29 34.20 -16.17 -25.81
N ILE A 30 34.18 -15.52 -24.63
CA ILE A 30 35.36 -15.44 -23.74
C ILE A 30 35.70 -16.86 -23.23
N ILE A 31 34.75 -17.62 -22.77
CA ILE A 31 34.95 -18.99 -22.28
C ILE A 31 35.49 -19.88 -23.40
N TYR A 32 34.90 -19.82 -24.59
CA TYR A 32 35.32 -20.61 -25.77
C TYR A 32 36.73 -20.28 -26.25
N SER A 33 37.11 -18.97 -26.19
CA SER A 33 38.42 -18.55 -26.58
C SER A 33 39.52 -19.09 -25.65
N GLY A 34 39.23 -19.34 -24.40
CA GLY A 34 40.13 -19.90 -23.40
C GLY A 34 41.51 -19.24 -23.37
N ASP A 35 42.58 -20.06 -23.47
CA ASP A 35 43.95 -19.58 -23.43
C ASP A 35 44.37 -18.79 -24.66
N LYS A 36 43.61 -18.85 -25.74
CA LYS A 36 43.88 -18.13 -27.00
C LYS A 36 43.36 -16.70 -27.02
N ALA A 37 42.75 -16.22 -25.94
CA ALA A 37 42.02 -14.95 -25.88
C ALA A 37 42.94 -13.67 -25.91
N GLY A 38 44.25 -13.78 -26.11
CA GLY A 38 45.17 -12.64 -26.26
C GLY A 38 45.07 -11.61 -25.12
N LEU A 39 44.81 -10.35 -25.43
CA LEU A 39 44.72 -9.25 -24.46
C LEU A 39 43.60 -9.45 -23.45
N VAL A 40 42.42 -9.93 -23.87
CA VAL A 40 41.31 -10.21 -22.99
C VAL A 40 41.66 -11.31 -22.00
N GLY A 41 42.31 -12.37 -22.45
CA GLY A 41 42.82 -13.43 -21.59
C GLY A 41 43.86 -12.94 -20.57
N ALA A 42 44.80 -12.07 -20.99
CA ALA A 42 45.75 -11.47 -20.07
C ALA A 42 45.08 -10.61 -18.99
N LEU A 43 44.05 -9.82 -19.37
CA LEU A 43 43.25 -9.04 -18.46
C LEU A 43 42.49 -9.91 -17.46
N LEU A 44 41.89 -11.01 -17.88
CA LEU A 44 41.11 -11.89 -17.04
C LEU A 44 41.96 -12.84 -16.17
N ARG A 45 43.15 -13.19 -16.60
CA ARG A 45 44.05 -14.11 -15.86
C ARG A 45 45.00 -13.42 -14.88
N ASN A 46 44.95 -12.09 -14.75
CA ASN A 46 45.71 -11.43 -13.72
C ASN A 46 45.20 -11.76 -12.31
N ARG A 47 46.07 -11.57 -11.31
CA ARG A 47 45.80 -11.96 -9.91
C ARG A 47 44.56 -11.26 -9.34
N LEU A 48 44.28 -10.03 -9.74
CA LEU A 48 43.14 -9.27 -9.25
C LEU A 48 41.81 -9.84 -9.82
N SER A 49 41.74 -10.02 -11.14
CA SER A 49 40.56 -10.58 -11.79
C SER A 49 40.24 -12.01 -11.31
N VAL A 50 41.25 -12.84 -11.17
CA VAL A 50 41.13 -14.19 -10.61
C VAL A 50 40.67 -14.12 -9.14
N GLY A 51 41.21 -13.22 -8.33
CA GLY A 51 40.83 -13.02 -6.94
C GLY A 51 39.36 -12.61 -6.83
N ILE A 52 38.90 -11.67 -7.65
CA ILE A 52 37.48 -11.27 -7.72
C ILE A 52 36.61 -12.46 -8.14
N GLY A 53 37.01 -13.23 -9.14
CA GLY A 53 36.32 -14.44 -9.58
C GLY A 53 36.18 -15.50 -8.48
N LEU A 54 37.23 -15.68 -7.66
CA LEU A 54 37.21 -16.64 -6.55
C LEU A 54 36.18 -16.26 -5.46
N ILE A 55 36.05 -14.98 -5.14
CA ILE A 55 35.09 -14.49 -4.13
C ILE A 55 33.71 -14.19 -4.70
N SER A 56 33.50 -14.30 -6.03
CA SER A 56 32.28 -13.83 -6.71
C SER A 56 31.01 -14.47 -6.18
N TYR A 57 31.05 -15.78 -5.88
CA TYR A 57 29.89 -16.48 -5.30
C TYR A 57 29.57 -15.98 -3.88
N SER A 58 30.58 -15.88 -3.04
CA SER A 58 30.42 -15.32 -1.70
C SER A 58 29.94 -13.87 -1.75
N LEU A 59 30.45 -13.06 -2.71
CA LEU A 59 30.02 -11.68 -2.92
C LEU A 59 28.54 -11.61 -3.35
N TYR A 60 28.13 -12.48 -4.27
CA TYR A 60 26.72 -12.59 -4.68
C TYR A 60 25.80 -12.87 -3.51
N LEU A 61 26.19 -13.71 -2.57
CA LEU A 61 25.36 -14.05 -1.41
C LEU A 61 25.27 -12.92 -0.37
N VAL A 62 26.34 -12.12 -0.18
CA VAL A 62 26.36 -11.13 0.91
C VAL A 62 26.04 -9.70 0.49
N HIS A 63 26.29 -9.31 -0.78
CA HIS A 63 26.11 -7.92 -1.19
C HIS A 63 24.66 -7.45 -1.08
N TRP A 64 23.72 -8.29 -1.52
CA TRP A 64 22.29 -7.95 -1.51
C TRP A 64 21.72 -7.78 -0.09
N PRO A 65 21.92 -8.72 0.85
CA PRO A 65 21.54 -8.50 2.24
C PRO A 65 22.14 -7.22 2.85
N VAL A 66 23.45 -6.97 2.66
CA VAL A 66 24.11 -5.76 3.17
C VAL A 66 23.44 -4.50 2.64
N PHE A 67 23.20 -4.44 1.32
CA PHE A 67 22.56 -3.31 0.67
C PHE A 67 21.11 -3.12 1.19
N VAL A 68 20.30 -4.17 1.20
CA VAL A 68 18.89 -4.11 1.57
C VAL A 68 18.71 -3.72 3.03
N PHE A 69 19.47 -4.32 3.95
CA PHE A 69 19.40 -3.96 5.37
C PHE A 69 19.84 -2.53 5.64
N TYR A 70 20.87 -2.06 4.96
CA TYR A 70 21.29 -0.66 5.08
C TYR A 70 20.23 0.30 4.56
N GLN A 71 19.68 0.04 3.37
CA GLN A 71 18.63 0.86 2.77
C GLN A 71 17.35 0.85 3.63
N TYR A 72 16.98 -0.30 4.15
CA TYR A 72 15.81 -0.44 5.05
C TYR A 72 15.97 0.41 6.32
N GLN A 73 17.18 0.46 6.88
CA GLN A 73 17.44 1.24 8.09
C GLN A 73 17.51 2.74 7.81
N LYS A 74 18.10 3.15 6.68
CA LYS A 74 18.32 4.56 6.37
C LYS A 74 17.09 5.28 5.78
N ARG A 75 16.27 4.60 4.98
CA ARG A 75 15.02 5.09 4.36
C ARG A 75 15.11 6.39 3.54
N VAL A 76 16.32 6.87 3.24
CA VAL A 76 16.60 8.01 2.37
C VAL A 76 17.55 7.59 1.26
N PRO A 77 17.65 8.34 0.15
CA PRO A 77 18.57 8.01 -0.91
C PRO A 77 20.01 7.83 -0.39
N ILE A 78 20.69 6.81 -0.89
CA ILE A 78 22.06 6.46 -0.52
C ILE A 78 23.00 7.45 -1.20
N SER A 79 23.88 8.10 -0.43
CA SER A 79 24.93 8.97 -0.99
C SER A 79 26.04 8.14 -1.65
N VAL A 80 26.83 8.76 -2.52
CA VAL A 80 27.96 8.09 -3.19
C VAL A 80 28.95 7.50 -2.19
N LEU A 81 29.26 8.22 -1.11
CA LEU A 81 30.18 7.75 -0.07
C LEU A 81 29.66 6.51 0.64
N GLU A 82 28.37 6.48 0.93
CA GLU A 82 27.72 5.32 1.54
C GLU A 82 27.68 4.13 0.59
N GLY A 83 27.43 4.36 -0.70
CA GLY A 83 27.53 3.33 -1.73
C GLY A 83 28.91 2.68 -1.76
N VAL A 84 29.99 3.50 -1.71
CA VAL A 84 31.36 3.01 -1.60
C VAL A 84 31.59 2.21 -0.33
N ALA A 85 31.07 2.67 0.83
CA ALA A 85 31.19 1.96 2.09
C ALA A 85 30.45 0.61 2.05
N ILE A 86 29.24 0.56 1.49
CA ILE A 86 28.46 -0.70 1.30
C ILE A 86 29.24 -1.68 0.41
N CYS A 87 29.84 -1.20 -0.69
CA CYS A 87 30.70 -2.03 -1.54
C CYS A 87 31.90 -2.59 -0.77
N ALA A 88 32.58 -1.75 0.00
CA ALA A 88 33.73 -2.17 0.79
C ALA A 88 33.37 -3.22 1.86
N VAL A 89 32.26 -3.01 2.58
CA VAL A 89 31.73 -3.97 3.57
C VAL A 89 31.33 -5.28 2.89
N SER A 90 30.67 -5.22 1.75
CA SER A 90 30.25 -6.41 0.99
C SER A 90 31.46 -7.22 0.50
N ILE A 91 32.52 -6.56 0.01
CA ILE A 91 33.78 -7.22 -0.40
C ILE A 91 34.46 -7.84 0.82
N GLY A 92 34.58 -7.11 1.92
CA GLY A 92 35.17 -7.64 3.16
C GLY A 92 34.44 -8.88 3.70
N ALA A 93 33.10 -8.82 3.73
CA ALA A 93 32.27 -9.96 4.13
C ALA A 93 32.40 -11.15 3.16
N ALA A 94 32.48 -10.88 1.84
CA ALA A 94 32.69 -11.92 0.83
C ALA A 94 34.06 -12.60 0.96
N VAL A 95 35.11 -11.82 1.21
CA VAL A 95 36.45 -12.36 1.48
C VAL A 95 36.46 -13.24 2.73
N ALA A 96 35.85 -12.76 3.81
CA ALA A 96 35.72 -13.54 5.06
C ALA A 96 34.94 -14.85 4.79
N MET A 97 33.79 -14.76 4.13
CA MET A 97 32.97 -15.92 3.79
C MET A 97 33.72 -16.91 2.89
N TYR A 98 34.47 -16.42 1.90
CA TYR A 98 35.28 -17.27 1.03
C TYR A 98 36.34 -18.05 1.82
N PHE A 99 37.13 -17.39 2.68
CA PHE A 99 38.22 -18.02 3.41
C PHE A 99 37.73 -18.95 4.54
N PHE A 100 36.68 -18.56 5.26
CA PHE A 100 36.23 -19.31 6.45
C PHE A 100 35.15 -20.36 6.14
N ILE A 101 34.35 -20.15 5.07
CA ILE A 101 33.22 -21.03 4.74
C ILE A 101 33.45 -21.73 3.42
N GLU A 102 33.65 -20.99 2.30
CA GLU A 102 33.65 -21.60 0.97
C GLU A 102 34.93 -22.44 0.72
N LYS A 103 36.10 -21.85 0.94
CA LYS A 103 37.40 -22.48 0.63
C LYS A 103 37.62 -23.81 1.37
N PRO A 104 37.34 -23.96 2.66
CA PRO A 104 37.52 -25.22 3.37
C PRO A 104 36.67 -26.38 2.83
N TYR A 105 35.48 -26.08 2.28
CA TYR A 105 34.53 -27.09 1.80
C TYR A 105 34.55 -27.30 0.28
N ARG A 106 35.15 -26.40 -0.50
CA ARG A 106 35.16 -26.46 -1.95
C ARG A 106 36.13 -27.49 -2.49
N ARG A 107 37.26 -27.74 -1.81
CA ARG A 107 38.23 -28.79 -2.12
C ARG A 107 38.67 -29.40 -0.79
N PRO A 108 38.19 -30.57 -0.44
CA PRO A 108 38.84 -31.35 0.62
C PRO A 108 40.17 -31.87 -0.01
N GLU A 109 41.21 -30.99 -0.02
CA GLU A 109 42.57 -31.50 -0.11
C GLU A 109 42.71 -32.49 1.06
N LYS A 110 43.32 -33.68 0.77
CA LYS A 110 43.71 -34.63 1.82
C LYS A 110 44.72 -33.95 2.75
N VAL A 111 44.17 -33.13 3.66
CA VAL A 111 44.92 -32.63 4.81
C VAL A 111 44.60 -33.58 5.94
N ASP A 112 45.60 -34.27 6.40
CA ASP A 112 45.64 -35.24 7.47
C ASP A 112 44.49 -35.16 8.47
N GLY A 113 43.61 -36.16 8.40
CA GLY A 113 42.79 -36.61 9.54
C GLY A 113 41.56 -35.78 9.95
N ASN A 114 41.30 -34.62 9.37
CA ASN A 114 40.27 -33.68 9.89
C ASN A 114 39.14 -33.39 8.91
N THR A 115 38.77 -34.31 8.06
CA THR A 115 37.52 -34.22 7.28
C THR A 115 36.35 -34.63 8.16
N LEU A 116 35.34 -33.75 8.30
CA LEU A 116 34.06 -34.15 8.92
C LEU A 116 33.56 -35.42 8.28
N SER A 117 33.32 -36.45 9.09
CA SER A 117 32.66 -37.66 8.56
C SER A 117 31.32 -37.29 7.94
N GLY A 118 30.86 -38.03 6.93
CA GLY A 118 29.55 -37.76 6.31
C GLY A 118 28.42 -37.64 7.30
N GLY A 119 28.48 -38.39 8.41
CA GLY A 119 27.54 -38.29 9.53
C GLY A 119 27.65 -36.96 10.29
N ALA A 120 28.86 -36.49 10.55
CA ALA A 120 29.06 -35.19 11.21
C ALA A 120 28.61 -34.00 10.33
N PHE A 121 28.87 -34.08 9.02
CA PHE A 121 28.37 -33.08 8.08
C PHE A 121 26.84 -33.07 8.02
N ALA A 122 26.20 -34.23 7.92
CA ALA A 122 24.75 -34.38 7.95
C ALA A 122 24.17 -33.82 9.27
N ALA A 123 24.79 -34.10 10.41
CA ALA A 123 24.35 -33.58 11.71
C ALA A 123 24.42 -32.05 11.78
N VAL A 124 25.49 -31.42 11.24
CA VAL A 124 25.59 -29.95 11.15
C VAL A 124 24.50 -29.37 10.25
N CYS A 125 24.28 -29.94 9.08
CA CYS A 125 23.23 -29.49 8.15
C CYS A 125 21.84 -29.60 8.80
N LEU A 126 21.53 -30.72 9.44
CA LEU A 126 20.27 -30.93 10.13
C LEU A 126 20.11 -29.97 11.31
N GLY A 127 21.18 -29.71 12.08
CA GLY A 127 21.19 -28.75 13.16
C GLY A 127 20.90 -27.32 12.66
N CYS A 128 21.57 -26.88 11.59
CA CYS A 128 21.31 -25.58 10.97
C CYS A 128 19.88 -25.48 10.44
N ALA A 129 19.40 -26.53 9.78
CA ALA A 129 18.02 -26.57 9.30
C ALA A 129 17.00 -26.51 10.44
N ALA A 130 17.24 -27.25 11.53
CA ALA A 130 16.38 -27.22 12.71
C ALA A 130 16.34 -25.85 13.38
N VAL A 131 17.49 -25.18 13.51
CA VAL A 131 17.58 -23.80 14.05
C VAL A 131 16.82 -22.83 13.14
N ALA A 132 17.02 -22.90 11.82
CA ALA A 132 16.33 -22.05 10.85
C ALA A 132 14.80 -22.26 10.91
N MET A 133 14.35 -23.52 10.93
CA MET A 133 12.93 -23.86 11.04
C MET A 133 12.33 -23.41 12.36
N TYR A 134 13.02 -23.63 13.48
CA TYR A 134 12.56 -23.18 14.80
C TYR A 134 12.47 -21.65 14.88
N SER A 135 13.50 -20.95 14.40
CA SER A 135 13.51 -19.49 14.38
C SER A 135 12.38 -18.93 13.49
N GLY A 136 12.19 -19.52 12.30
CA GLY A 136 11.11 -19.13 11.40
C GLY A 136 9.72 -19.40 11.99
N ALA A 137 9.51 -20.57 12.57
CA ALA A 137 8.26 -20.93 13.22
C ALA A 137 8.00 -20.04 14.45
N SER A 138 9.02 -19.76 15.25
CA SER A 138 8.92 -18.86 16.40
C SER A 138 8.60 -17.42 15.99
N MET A 139 9.24 -16.92 14.93
CA MET A 139 8.90 -15.59 14.36
C MET A 139 7.47 -15.55 13.87
N TRP A 140 7.03 -16.58 13.16
CA TRP A 140 5.67 -16.65 12.65
C TRP A 140 4.63 -16.72 13.76
N ALA A 141 4.84 -17.57 14.77
CA ALA A 141 3.94 -17.74 15.91
C ALA A 141 3.86 -16.50 16.83
N ASN A 142 4.93 -15.68 16.88
CA ASN A 142 5.02 -14.48 17.73
C ASN A 142 4.96 -13.19 16.92
N THR A 143 4.25 -13.16 15.78
CA THR A 143 4.07 -11.98 14.94
C THR A 143 5.37 -11.21 14.65
N GLY A 144 6.43 -11.95 14.28
CA GLY A 144 7.74 -11.38 13.96
C GLY A 144 8.55 -10.95 15.18
N TRP A 145 8.29 -11.52 16.36
CA TRP A 145 8.89 -11.10 17.64
C TRP A 145 8.59 -9.62 17.93
N SER A 146 7.31 -9.31 18.11
CA SER A 146 6.80 -7.94 18.32
C SER A 146 7.51 -7.20 19.45
N TRP A 147 8.02 -7.90 20.49
CA TRP A 147 8.79 -7.30 21.58
C TRP A 147 10.00 -6.44 21.13
N ARG A 148 10.57 -6.73 19.96
CA ARG A 148 11.68 -5.94 19.38
C ARG A 148 11.28 -4.52 18.99
N TYR A 149 9.97 -4.26 18.86
CA TYR A 149 9.45 -2.94 18.56
C TYR A 149 9.23 -2.06 19.79
N GLY A 150 9.54 -2.57 21.00
CA GLY A 150 9.42 -1.81 22.25
C GLY A 150 8.01 -1.27 22.47
N PRO A 151 7.83 0.05 22.66
CA PRO A 151 6.52 0.65 22.91
C PRO A 151 5.46 0.34 21.84
N ALA A 152 5.88 0.12 20.58
CA ALA A 152 4.98 -0.19 19.48
C ALA A 152 4.57 -1.68 19.39
N ALA A 153 5.02 -2.55 20.29
CA ALA A 153 4.85 -4.01 20.20
C ALA A 153 3.40 -4.49 20.07
N ASN A 154 2.42 -3.71 20.54
CA ASN A 154 1.01 -4.05 20.54
C ASN A 154 0.16 -2.99 19.79
N MET A 155 0.76 -2.29 18.84
CA MET A 155 0.08 -1.25 18.08
C MET A 155 -0.28 -1.76 16.69
N ASP A 156 -1.42 -1.33 16.17
CA ASP A 156 -1.94 -1.65 14.82
C ASP A 156 -0.96 -1.34 13.69
N ILE A 157 -0.05 -0.39 13.91
CA ILE A 157 0.96 0.01 12.93
C ILE A 157 1.88 -1.14 12.47
N LEU A 158 1.93 -2.24 13.22
CA LEU A 158 2.66 -3.45 12.86
C LEU A 158 1.87 -4.38 11.94
N ASP A 159 0.54 -4.24 11.89
CA ASP A 159 -0.38 -5.19 11.27
C ASP A 159 -1.22 -4.57 10.13
N LEU A 160 -0.65 -3.60 9.40
CA LEU A 160 -1.33 -2.85 8.32
C LEU A 160 -2.01 -3.77 7.28
N LYS A 161 -1.39 -4.90 6.98
CA LYS A 161 -1.96 -5.87 6.04
C LYS A 161 -3.21 -6.55 6.59
N GLU A 162 -3.22 -6.88 7.85
CA GLU A 162 -4.37 -7.46 8.53
C GLU A 162 -5.53 -6.46 8.57
N LEU A 163 -5.26 -5.20 8.94
CA LEU A 163 -6.26 -4.12 8.91
C LEU A 163 -6.90 -3.94 7.53
N GLN A 164 -6.09 -3.99 6.46
CA GLN A 164 -6.58 -3.98 5.08
C GLN A 164 -7.52 -5.16 4.81
N VAL A 165 -7.08 -6.38 5.16
CA VAL A 165 -7.87 -7.60 4.94
C VAL A 165 -9.19 -7.54 5.68
N GLN A 166 -9.20 -7.13 6.95
CA GLN A 166 -10.41 -6.98 7.77
C GLN A 166 -11.37 -5.97 7.17
N THR A 167 -10.88 -4.80 6.74
CA THR A 167 -11.69 -3.74 6.12
C THR A 167 -12.37 -4.21 4.85
N VAL A 168 -11.63 -4.91 3.98
CA VAL A 168 -12.17 -5.44 2.72
C VAL A 168 -13.14 -6.60 2.98
N ALA A 169 -12.81 -7.52 3.88
CA ALA A 169 -13.66 -8.65 4.24
C ALA A 169 -15.02 -8.18 4.82
N TYR A 170 -15.00 -7.20 5.72
CA TYR A 170 -16.20 -6.60 6.29
C TYR A 170 -17.10 -6.02 5.21
N SER A 171 -16.55 -5.24 4.28
CA SER A 171 -17.33 -4.67 3.17
C SER A 171 -17.96 -5.75 2.30
N ASN A 172 -17.20 -6.78 1.92
CA ASN A 172 -17.71 -7.87 1.07
C ASN A 172 -18.87 -8.64 1.75
N GLN A 173 -18.80 -8.79 3.06
CA GLN A 173 -19.86 -9.48 3.83
C GLN A 173 -21.10 -8.62 4.05
N ASN A 174 -20.95 -7.32 4.26
CA ASN A 174 -22.01 -6.47 4.78
C ASN A 174 -22.57 -5.48 3.76
N THR A 175 -21.73 -4.81 2.96
CA THR A 175 -22.16 -3.68 2.12
C THR A 175 -22.11 -3.94 0.62
N ARG A 176 -21.22 -4.79 0.13
CA ARG A 176 -21.07 -5.12 -1.30
C ARG A 176 -22.01 -6.25 -1.74
N LYS A 177 -23.30 -6.02 -1.69
CA LYS A 177 -24.33 -6.96 -2.19
C LYS A 177 -25.10 -6.33 -3.34
N ALA A 178 -25.66 -7.17 -4.22
CA ALA A 178 -26.25 -6.73 -5.48
C ALA A 178 -27.61 -6.04 -5.34
N HIS A 179 -28.27 -6.16 -4.21
CA HIS A 179 -29.63 -5.60 -3.97
C HIS A 179 -29.87 -5.37 -2.47
N PHE A 180 -30.89 -4.58 -2.19
CA PHE A 180 -31.46 -4.47 -0.85
C PHE A 180 -32.32 -5.71 -0.56
N SER A 181 -32.27 -6.19 0.67
CA SER A 181 -32.92 -7.46 1.07
C SER A 181 -33.89 -7.32 2.25
N SER A 182 -34.01 -6.12 2.83
CA SER A 182 -34.89 -5.85 3.99
C SER A 182 -35.84 -4.69 3.73
N GLU A 183 -36.85 -4.55 4.62
CA GLU A 183 -37.79 -3.42 4.63
C GLU A 183 -37.24 -2.18 5.35
N LYS A 184 -35.99 -2.23 5.84
CA LYS A 184 -35.36 -1.07 6.49
C LYS A 184 -35.12 0.06 5.49
N PRO A 185 -35.09 1.32 5.96
CA PRO A 185 -34.62 2.45 5.13
C PRO A 185 -33.27 2.14 4.47
N ARG A 186 -33.11 2.54 3.21
CA ARG A 186 -32.08 2.09 2.27
C ARG A 186 -31.07 3.19 2.02
N ILE A 187 -29.84 2.97 2.46
CA ILE A 187 -28.74 3.87 2.20
C ILE A 187 -27.84 3.26 1.11
N LEU A 188 -27.67 3.97 -0.01
CA LEU A 188 -26.72 3.58 -1.05
C LEU A 188 -25.52 4.51 -1.03
N VAL A 189 -24.31 3.95 -0.89
CA VAL A 189 -23.04 4.67 -0.94
C VAL A 189 -22.42 4.44 -2.31
N ILE A 190 -22.15 5.50 -3.04
CA ILE A 190 -21.61 5.45 -4.41
C ILE A 190 -20.21 6.09 -4.41
N GLY A 191 -19.25 5.45 -5.03
CA GLY A 191 -17.91 5.99 -5.21
C GLY A 191 -16.85 4.90 -5.38
N ASP A 192 -15.61 5.28 -5.17
CA ASP A 192 -14.44 4.42 -5.29
C ASP A 192 -14.15 3.61 -4.01
N SER A 193 -12.88 3.35 -3.72
CA SER A 193 -12.47 2.66 -2.49
C SER A 193 -12.79 3.45 -1.22
N HIS A 194 -12.93 4.77 -1.29
CA HIS A 194 -13.34 5.61 -0.15
C HIS A 194 -14.84 5.47 0.18
N ALA A 195 -15.67 5.17 -0.82
CA ALA A 195 -17.07 4.82 -0.58
C ALA A 195 -17.18 3.51 0.24
N ARG A 196 -16.25 2.58 0.06
CA ARG A 196 -16.16 1.38 0.91
C ARG A 196 -15.93 1.76 2.38
N ASP A 197 -15.01 2.68 2.64
CA ASP A 197 -14.68 3.10 4.00
C ASP A 197 -15.90 3.76 4.66
N ILE A 198 -16.59 4.66 3.96
CA ILE A 198 -17.82 5.29 4.45
C ILE A 198 -18.95 4.27 4.64
N SER A 199 -19.14 3.34 3.69
CA SER A 199 -20.16 2.29 3.80
C SER A 199 -19.89 1.36 4.98
N ASN A 200 -18.63 1.07 5.30
CA ASN A 200 -18.24 0.30 6.47
C ASN A 200 -18.61 1.03 7.77
N GLY A 201 -18.28 2.32 7.87
CA GLY A 201 -18.62 3.13 9.05
C GLY A 201 -20.15 3.27 9.25
N LEU A 202 -20.90 3.56 8.17
CA LEU A 202 -22.36 3.60 8.21
C LEU A 202 -22.95 2.25 8.63
N SER A 203 -22.44 1.15 8.08
CA SER A 203 -22.90 -0.21 8.40
C SER A 203 -22.67 -0.55 9.87
N GLN A 204 -21.51 -0.21 10.43
CA GLN A 204 -21.21 -0.44 11.85
C GLN A 204 -22.16 0.33 12.78
N LEU A 205 -22.54 1.56 12.41
CA LEU A 205 -23.35 2.43 13.24
C LEU A 205 -24.86 2.21 13.05
N LEU A 206 -25.31 1.94 11.83
CA LEU A 206 -26.72 2.04 11.45
C LEU A 206 -27.34 0.72 10.97
N SER A 207 -26.62 -0.40 10.90
CA SER A 207 -27.17 -1.66 10.38
C SER A 207 -28.33 -2.23 11.18
N ALA A 208 -28.51 -1.81 12.43
CA ALA A 208 -29.71 -2.15 13.22
C ALA A 208 -30.98 -1.52 12.66
N THR A 209 -30.89 -0.29 12.13
CA THR A 209 -32.02 0.53 11.66
C THR A 209 -32.10 0.69 10.16
N HIS A 210 -30.99 0.61 9.45
CA HIS A 210 -30.88 0.85 8.01
C HIS A 210 -30.22 -0.31 7.29
N GLU A 211 -30.50 -0.44 6.01
CA GLU A 211 -29.76 -1.32 5.12
C GLU A 211 -28.80 -0.52 4.26
N ILE A 212 -27.49 -0.78 4.42
CA ILE A 212 -26.43 -0.05 3.75
C ILE A 212 -25.88 -0.90 2.60
N ARG A 213 -25.79 -0.32 1.40
CA ARG A 213 -25.17 -0.93 0.22
C ARG A 213 -24.17 0.01 -0.40
N MET A 214 -23.18 -0.56 -1.08
CA MET A 214 -22.13 0.19 -1.76
C MET A 214 -22.08 -0.20 -3.23
N GLN A 215 -22.07 0.80 -4.11
CA GLN A 215 -21.84 0.65 -5.55
C GLN A 215 -20.56 1.35 -5.96
N HIS A 216 -19.68 0.62 -6.63
CA HIS A 216 -18.39 1.18 -7.07
C HIS A 216 -18.57 2.01 -8.35
N VAL A 217 -18.19 3.31 -8.28
CA VAL A 217 -18.11 4.24 -9.43
C VAL A 217 -16.99 5.22 -9.17
N GLU A 218 -15.97 5.23 -10.02
CA GLU A 218 -14.87 6.20 -9.94
C GLU A 218 -15.30 7.58 -10.42
N GLU A 219 -14.68 8.65 -9.92
CA GLU A 219 -14.94 10.04 -10.34
C GLU A 219 -14.73 10.24 -11.86
N ALA A 220 -13.74 9.60 -12.45
CA ALA A 220 -13.51 9.65 -13.90
C ALA A 220 -14.73 9.19 -14.75
N CYS A 221 -15.71 8.51 -14.11
CA CYS A 221 -16.93 8.09 -14.77
C CYS A 221 -18.07 9.13 -14.71
N TRP A 222 -17.91 10.20 -13.93
CA TRP A 222 -18.96 11.23 -13.82
C TRP A 222 -19.21 11.95 -15.15
N VAL A 223 -18.14 12.38 -15.82
CA VAL A 223 -18.24 13.00 -17.17
C VAL A 223 -18.92 12.06 -18.18
N MET A 224 -18.64 10.76 -18.07
CA MET A 224 -19.23 9.78 -18.99
C MET A 224 -20.70 9.49 -18.69
N SER A 225 -21.20 9.82 -17.50
CA SER A 225 -22.59 9.59 -17.09
C SER A 225 -23.60 10.37 -17.92
N THR A 226 -23.17 11.47 -18.57
CA THR A 226 -24.00 12.29 -19.48
C THR A 226 -24.17 11.69 -20.86
N GLN A 227 -23.30 10.75 -21.22
CA GLN A 227 -23.24 10.17 -22.57
C GLN A 227 -24.18 8.97 -22.69
N SER A 228 -24.45 8.56 -23.92
CA SER A 228 -25.27 7.37 -24.16
C SER A 228 -24.56 6.09 -23.68
N PRO A 229 -25.32 5.05 -23.28
CA PRO A 229 -24.72 3.77 -22.87
C PRO A 229 -23.82 3.13 -23.93
N GLU A 230 -24.03 3.41 -25.22
CA GLU A 230 -23.15 2.95 -26.29
C GLU A 230 -21.74 3.52 -26.17
N SER A 231 -21.60 4.77 -25.78
CA SER A 231 -20.29 5.43 -25.64
C SER A 231 -19.48 4.92 -24.44
N TRP A 232 -20.10 4.23 -23.51
CA TRP A 232 -19.40 3.59 -22.39
C TRP A 232 -18.67 2.31 -22.81
N LYS A 233 -19.10 1.65 -23.90
CA LYS A 233 -18.55 0.37 -24.36
C LYS A 233 -17.05 0.47 -24.59
N GLY A 234 -16.30 -0.50 -24.02
CA GLY A 234 -14.84 -0.56 -24.11
C GLY A 234 -14.09 0.37 -23.16
N THR A 235 -14.77 1.16 -22.35
CA THR A 235 -14.16 2.00 -21.31
C THR A 235 -14.21 1.32 -19.93
N LYS A 236 -13.37 1.78 -19.01
CA LYS A 236 -13.40 1.33 -17.60
C LYS A 236 -14.74 1.66 -16.90
N CYS A 237 -15.48 2.62 -17.40
CA CYS A 237 -16.75 3.09 -16.85
C CYS A 237 -17.97 2.30 -17.33
N ALA A 238 -17.83 1.48 -18.37
CA ALA A 238 -18.94 0.73 -18.96
C ALA A 238 -19.65 -0.15 -17.93
N LYS A 239 -18.91 -0.97 -17.21
CA LYS A 239 -19.47 -1.87 -16.21
C LYS A 239 -20.04 -1.10 -15.00
N PRO A 240 -19.29 -0.21 -14.32
CA PRO A 240 -19.81 0.54 -13.16
C PRO A 240 -21.09 1.34 -13.47
N LEU A 241 -21.13 2.07 -14.60
CA LEU A 241 -22.30 2.87 -14.96
C LEU A 241 -23.48 2.01 -15.41
N SER A 242 -23.26 0.91 -16.13
CA SER A 242 -24.33 0.00 -16.51
C SER A 242 -24.93 -0.69 -15.30
N GLU A 243 -24.12 -1.16 -14.36
CA GLU A 243 -24.58 -1.75 -13.09
C GLU A 243 -25.37 -0.72 -12.28
N LEU A 244 -24.85 0.51 -12.13
CA LEU A 244 -25.53 1.57 -11.38
C LEU A 244 -26.91 1.91 -11.97
N THR A 245 -26.98 2.05 -13.30
CA THR A 245 -28.22 2.50 -13.98
C THR A 245 -29.24 1.39 -14.19
N ALA A 246 -28.82 0.13 -14.24
CA ALA A 246 -29.70 -1.03 -14.38
C ALA A 246 -30.16 -1.61 -13.03
N ASN A 247 -29.50 -1.22 -11.92
CA ASN A 247 -29.72 -1.81 -10.62
C ASN A 247 -30.89 -1.13 -9.89
N ASP A 248 -31.77 -1.97 -9.29
CA ASP A 248 -32.87 -1.48 -8.47
C ASP A 248 -32.41 -0.77 -7.19
N MET A 249 -31.15 -0.93 -6.77
CA MET A 249 -30.62 -0.24 -5.58
C MET A 249 -30.67 1.28 -5.73
N LEU A 250 -30.18 1.82 -6.85
CA LEU A 250 -30.28 3.27 -7.11
C LEU A 250 -31.74 3.72 -7.18
N LYS A 251 -32.58 2.96 -7.88
CA LYS A 251 -33.98 3.27 -8.05
C LYS A 251 -34.77 3.37 -6.75
N THR A 252 -34.40 2.54 -5.76
CA THR A 252 -35.16 2.37 -4.51
C THR A 252 -34.42 2.88 -3.27
N ALA A 253 -33.26 3.46 -3.41
CA ALA A 253 -32.53 4.06 -2.28
C ALA A 253 -33.31 5.26 -1.73
N ASP A 254 -33.40 5.34 -0.40
CA ASP A 254 -34.02 6.46 0.30
C ASP A 254 -33.05 7.61 0.53
N ILE A 255 -31.73 7.29 0.65
CA ILE A 255 -30.65 8.25 0.88
C ILE A 255 -29.42 7.81 0.06
N LEU A 256 -28.76 8.78 -0.57
CA LEU A 256 -27.47 8.56 -1.24
C LEU A 256 -26.30 9.22 -0.51
N PHE A 257 -25.22 8.50 -0.39
CA PHE A 257 -23.90 9.05 -0.05
C PHE A 257 -22.98 8.93 -1.26
N ILE A 258 -22.25 9.99 -1.58
CA ILE A 258 -21.20 9.98 -2.60
C ILE A 258 -19.87 10.17 -1.88
N ALA A 259 -18.92 9.27 -2.07
CA ALA A 259 -17.60 9.34 -1.45
C ALA A 259 -16.52 8.80 -2.38
N ASN A 260 -15.69 9.68 -2.89
CA ASN A 260 -14.57 9.36 -3.77
C ASN A 260 -13.27 9.96 -3.22
N TRP A 261 -12.17 9.58 -3.83
CA TRP A 261 -10.88 10.20 -3.55
C TRP A 261 -10.89 11.72 -3.82
N CYS A 262 -11.60 12.17 -4.81
CA CYS A 262 -11.83 13.55 -5.27
C CYS A 262 -10.62 14.47 -5.14
N VAL A 263 -9.97 14.72 -6.26
CA VAL A 263 -9.16 15.93 -6.43
C VAL A 263 -10.08 17.00 -7.01
N ALA A 264 -10.04 18.23 -6.52
CA ALA A 264 -10.96 19.28 -6.96
C ALA A 264 -10.91 19.54 -8.49
N GLU A 265 -9.77 19.25 -9.09
CA GLU A 265 -9.52 19.32 -10.53
C GLU A 265 -10.22 18.20 -11.33
N ASP A 266 -10.54 17.08 -10.68
CA ASP A 266 -11.14 15.87 -11.30
C ASP A 266 -12.67 15.80 -11.09
N MET A 267 -13.31 16.86 -10.56
CA MET A 267 -14.75 16.87 -10.26
C MET A 267 -15.64 17.23 -11.48
N ASP A 268 -15.10 17.17 -12.68
CA ASP A 268 -15.88 17.42 -13.88
C ASP A 268 -17.01 16.41 -14.06
N GLY A 269 -18.18 16.89 -14.41
CA GLY A 269 -19.38 16.07 -14.61
C GLY A 269 -20.12 15.68 -13.32
N ILE A 270 -19.73 16.19 -12.15
CA ILE A 270 -20.42 15.85 -10.89
C ILE A 270 -21.87 16.33 -10.87
N GLU A 271 -22.16 17.53 -11.41
CA GLU A 271 -23.50 18.07 -11.52
C GLU A 271 -24.40 17.16 -12.38
N ASP A 272 -23.88 16.73 -13.50
CA ASP A 272 -24.58 15.82 -14.42
C ASP A 272 -24.75 14.43 -13.83
N PHE A 273 -23.74 13.97 -13.07
CA PHE A 273 -23.82 12.70 -12.36
C PHE A 273 -24.92 12.75 -11.29
N VAL A 274 -25.00 13.80 -10.50
CA VAL A 274 -26.09 14.01 -9.53
C VAL A 274 -27.45 14.05 -10.23
N ALA A 275 -27.54 14.76 -11.36
CA ALA A 275 -28.77 14.78 -12.15
C ALA A 275 -29.16 13.40 -12.70
N LEU A 276 -28.18 12.57 -13.09
CA LEU A 276 -28.43 11.17 -13.48
C LEU A 276 -28.99 10.37 -12.30
N LEU A 277 -28.38 10.50 -11.12
CA LEU A 277 -28.79 9.78 -9.91
C LEU A 277 -30.25 10.09 -9.56
N ARG A 278 -30.62 11.38 -9.57
CA ARG A 278 -32.00 11.84 -9.34
C ARG A 278 -32.99 11.31 -10.37
N ARG A 279 -32.66 11.40 -11.68
CA ARG A 279 -33.51 10.87 -12.75
C ARG A 279 -33.75 9.37 -12.67
N LYS A 280 -32.81 8.61 -12.10
CA LYS A 280 -32.92 7.14 -11.98
C LYS A 280 -33.57 6.69 -10.70
N ASN A 281 -33.63 7.54 -9.68
CA ASN A 281 -34.27 7.23 -8.40
C ASN A 281 -35.77 7.60 -8.43
N GLN A 282 -36.58 6.87 -7.68
CA GLN A 282 -38.02 7.10 -7.62
C GLN A 282 -38.43 8.41 -6.92
N ALA A 283 -37.60 8.89 -5.97
CA ALA A 283 -37.82 10.16 -5.27
C ALA A 283 -37.47 11.39 -6.13
N GLY A 284 -36.73 11.20 -7.24
CA GLY A 284 -36.37 12.30 -8.14
C GLY A 284 -35.57 13.40 -7.43
N GLU A 285 -36.03 14.65 -7.57
CA GLU A 285 -35.39 15.81 -6.94
C GLU A 285 -35.45 15.80 -5.40
N ALA A 286 -36.41 15.07 -4.82
CA ALA A 286 -36.54 14.96 -3.37
C ALA A 286 -35.53 13.97 -2.74
N LEU A 287 -34.73 13.27 -3.55
CA LEU A 287 -33.73 12.32 -3.07
C LEU A 287 -32.64 13.04 -2.26
N PRO A 288 -32.47 12.75 -0.97
CA PRO A 288 -31.39 13.31 -0.18
C PRO A 288 -30.03 12.78 -0.65
N ILE A 289 -29.12 13.69 -0.98
CA ILE A 289 -27.74 13.34 -1.39
C ILE A 289 -26.75 14.00 -0.44
N ILE A 290 -25.88 13.20 0.15
CA ILE A 290 -24.81 13.62 1.03
C ILE A 290 -23.48 13.34 0.33
N PHE A 291 -22.67 14.37 0.11
CA PHE A 291 -21.35 14.25 -0.45
C PHE A 291 -20.31 14.29 0.66
N MET A 292 -19.58 13.19 0.79
CA MET A 292 -18.44 13.08 1.71
C MET A 292 -17.19 13.57 1.03
N GLY A 293 -16.74 14.77 1.36
CA GLY A 293 -15.57 15.43 0.79
C GLY A 293 -14.28 14.60 0.89
N ARG A 294 -13.20 15.17 0.42
CA ARG A 294 -11.88 14.52 0.44
C ARG A 294 -11.42 14.19 1.85
N SER A 295 -10.65 13.10 1.99
CA SER A 295 -9.94 12.77 3.23
C SER A 295 -8.52 13.35 3.23
N VAL A 296 -7.87 13.38 4.39
CA VAL A 296 -6.43 13.63 4.48
C VAL A 296 -5.66 12.52 3.80
N SER A 297 -4.61 12.88 3.08
CA SER A 297 -3.68 11.93 2.47
C SER A 297 -2.34 11.97 3.18
N PHE A 298 -2.03 10.92 3.91
CA PHE A 298 -0.70 10.69 4.46
C PHE A 298 0.20 10.07 3.41
N THR A 299 1.50 10.38 3.42
CA THR A 299 2.42 9.69 2.50
C THR A 299 2.58 8.21 2.88
N SER A 300 2.83 7.34 1.90
CA SER A 300 3.06 5.91 2.14
C SER A 300 4.21 5.62 3.12
N LYS A 301 5.14 6.58 3.28
CA LYS A 301 6.27 6.49 4.22
C LYS A 301 5.91 6.88 5.65
N PHE A 302 4.77 7.54 5.87
CA PHE A 302 4.44 8.12 7.17
C PHE A 302 4.22 7.05 8.25
N HIS A 303 3.64 5.90 7.91
CA HIS A 303 3.52 4.77 8.85
C HIS A 303 4.88 4.30 9.37
N ALA A 304 5.83 4.19 8.47
CA ALA A 304 7.17 3.77 8.83
C ALA A 304 7.89 4.81 9.70
N GLU A 305 7.71 6.09 9.40
CA GLU A 305 8.23 7.20 10.19
C GLU A 305 7.57 7.26 11.58
N ALA A 306 6.25 7.14 11.65
CA ALA A 306 5.49 7.08 12.90
C ALA A 306 5.97 5.94 13.80
N LEU A 307 6.21 4.76 13.23
CA LEU A 307 6.77 3.63 13.97
C LEU A 307 8.15 3.95 14.55
N ASP A 308 9.03 4.60 13.79
CA ASP A 308 10.37 4.98 14.29
C ASP A 308 10.29 6.05 15.38
N LEU A 309 9.38 7.02 15.25
CA LEU A 309 9.13 8.04 16.26
C LEU A 309 8.63 7.42 17.57
N ILE A 310 7.68 6.49 17.53
CA ILE A 310 7.20 5.75 18.70
C ILE A 310 8.37 4.98 19.37
N ARG A 311 9.18 4.30 18.57
CA ARG A 311 10.34 3.56 19.07
C ARG A 311 11.39 4.48 19.71
N SER A 312 11.47 5.73 19.29
CA SER A 312 12.36 6.76 19.89
C SER A 312 11.74 7.48 21.07
N GLY A 313 10.49 7.15 21.45
CA GLY A 313 9.83 7.68 22.65
C GLY A 313 8.82 8.80 22.39
N SER A 314 8.49 9.10 21.12
CA SER A 314 7.41 10.03 20.81
C SER A 314 6.05 9.45 21.19
N THR A 315 5.14 10.32 21.60
CA THR A 315 3.76 9.94 21.92
C THR A 315 2.88 9.90 20.65
N VAL A 316 1.73 9.27 20.76
CA VAL A 316 0.70 9.29 19.71
C VAL A 316 0.27 10.72 19.37
N ASP A 317 0.11 11.58 20.39
CA ASP A 317 -0.25 12.99 20.19
C ASP A 317 0.82 13.77 19.40
N ASP A 318 2.11 13.47 19.63
CA ASP A 318 3.19 14.08 18.84
C ASP A 318 3.09 13.68 17.37
N ILE A 319 2.72 12.45 17.10
CA ILE A 319 2.54 11.94 15.73
C ILE A 319 1.30 12.55 15.08
N ASN A 320 0.18 12.63 15.79
CA ASN A 320 -1.05 13.26 15.30
C ASN A 320 -0.86 14.77 15.04
N ARG A 321 -0.06 15.44 15.86
CA ARG A 321 0.33 16.85 15.64
C ARG A 321 1.23 16.97 14.40
N LEU A 322 2.23 16.11 14.26
CA LEU A 322 3.08 16.08 13.08
C LEU A 322 2.29 15.80 11.80
N ALA A 323 1.29 14.90 11.88
CA ALA A 323 0.38 14.61 10.79
C ALA A 323 -0.42 15.87 10.37
N TYR A 324 -0.90 16.64 11.33
CA TYR A 324 -1.57 17.92 11.07
C TYR A 324 -0.63 18.92 10.39
N GLU A 325 0.54 19.16 10.95
CA GLU A 325 1.52 20.13 10.41
C GLU A 325 1.89 19.84 8.95
N ARG A 326 2.01 18.56 8.58
CA ARG A 326 2.45 18.17 7.25
C ARG A 326 1.32 18.07 6.22
N PHE A 327 0.16 17.56 6.62
CA PHE A 327 -0.84 17.11 5.64
C PHE A 327 -2.12 17.95 5.65
N TYR A 328 -2.46 18.59 6.78
CA TYR A 328 -3.74 19.29 6.91
C TYR A 328 -3.90 20.42 5.90
N ARG A 329 -2.93 21.32 5.77
CA ARG A 329 -3.06 22.51 4.90
C ARG A 329 -3.36 22.16 3.45
N SER A 330 -2.68 21.14 2.91
CA SER A 330 -2.92 20.69 1.54
C SER A 330 -4.29 20.02 1.40
N ALA A 331 -4.67 19.20 2.37
CA ALA A 331 -5.97 18.52 2.38
C ALA A 331 -7.12 19.52 2.52
N ALA A 332 -7.03 20.47 3.43
CA ALA A 332 -8.04 21.51 3.67
C ALA A 332 -8.26 22.38 2.42
N ARG A 333 -7.18 22.81 1.75
CA ARG A 333 -7.30 23.56 0.50
C ARG A 333 -8.08 22.81 -0.59
N GLN A 334 -7.81 21.53 -0.76
CA GLN A 334 -8.52 20.70 -1.73
C GLN A 334 -9.97 20.45 -1.32
N ASP A 335 -10.22 20.29 -0.02
CA ASP A 335 -11.55 20.13 0.54
C ASP A 335 -12.42 21.36 0.35
N ASP A 336 -11.86 22.57 0.57
CA ASP A 336 -12.55 23.84 0.35
C ASP A 336 -12.95 24.03 -1.12
N LEU A 337 -12.07 23.66 -2.07
CA LEU A 337 -12.39 23.72 -3.50
C LEU A 337 -13.52 22.74 -3.87
N SER A 338 -13.47 21.53 -3.35
CA SER A 338 -14.52 20.53 -3.55
C SER A 338 -15.84 20.97 -2.90
N ARG A 339 -15.79 21.52 -1.70
CA ARG A 339 -16.95 22.07 -0.97
C ARG A 339 -17.65 23.16 -1.78
N ALA A 340 -16.89 24.14 -2.27
CA ALA A 340 -17.46 25.24 -3.06
C ALA A 340 -18.20 24.74 -4.31
N ARG A 341 -17.66 23.71 -4.97
CA ARG A 341 -18.28 23.13 -6.18
C ARG A 341 -19.54 22.34 -5.86
N ILE A 342 -19.52 21.50 -4.81
CA ILE A 342 -20.69 20.72 -4.42
C ILE A 342 -21.81 21.58 -3.85
N GLN A 343 -21.50 22.63 -3.09
CA GLN A 343 -22.51 23.54 -2.54
C GLN A 343 -23.22 24.36 -3.62
N ALA A 344 -22.70 24.44 -4.84
CA ALA A 344 -23.38 25.01 -5.97
C ALA A 344 -24.49 24.08 -6.54
N ILE A 345 -24.50 22.79 -6.19
CA ILE A 345 -25.54 21.85 -6.62
C ILE A 345 -26.70 21.91 -5.65
N PRO A 346 -27.92 22.22 -6.10
CA PRO A 346 -29.08 22.31 -5.22
C PRO A 346 -29.32 21.04 -4.42
N ASP A 347 -29.67 21.20 -3.14
CA ASP A 347 -30.08 20.13 -2.23
C ASP A 347 -29.08 18.96 -2.04
N VAL A 348 -27.79 19.23 -2.30
CA VAL A 348 -26.70 18.31 -1.94
C VAL A 348 -26.04 18.82 -0.65
N LYS A 349 -25.93 17.96 0.36
CA LYS A 349 -25.24 18.27 1.61
C LYS A 349 -23.78 17.89 1.50
N TYR A 350 -22.87 18.73 1.97
CA TYR A 350 -21.44 18.46 1.98
C TYR A 350 -20.94 18.21 3.41
N ILE A 351 -20.19 17.15 3.60
CA ILE A 351 -19.51 16.81 4.85
C ILE A 351 -18.00 16.70 4.57
N SER A 352 -17.19 17.46 5.27
CA SER A 352 -15.74 17.40 5.19
C SER A 352 -15.18 16.20 5.95
N ARG A 353 -14.49 15.29 5.26
CA ARG A 353 -13.72 14.25 5.93
C ARG A 353 -12.41 14.76 6.53
N VAL A 354 -11.89 15.87 6.03
CA VAL A 354 -10.73 16.56 6.64
C VAL A 354 -11.08 17.06 8.02
N GLU A 355 -12.24 17.74 8.17
CA GLU A 355 -12.70 18.26 9.47
C GLU A 355 -13.12 17.15 10.44
N THR A 356 -13.47 15.98 9.94
CA THR A 356 -13.78 14.81 10.80
C THR A 356 -12.53 14.08 11.28
N LEU A 357 -11.43 14.14 10.53
CA LEU A 357 -10.14 13.52 10.89
C LEU A 357 -9.20 14.46 11.61
N CYS A 358 -9.35 15.79 11.41
CA CYS A 358 -8.43 16.78 11.95
C CYS A 358 -9.18 17.82 12.77
N SER A 359 -8.77 18.04 14.01
CA SER A 359 -9.27 19.08 14.91
C SER A 359 -8.16 19.49 15.88
N GLU A 360 -8.26 20.69 16.45
CA GLU A 360 -7.36 21.16 17.52
C GLU A 360 -5.85 21.02 17.19
N ASN A 361 -5.46 21.28 15.93
CA ASN A 361 -4.09 21.13 15.42
C ASN A 361 -3.54 19.69 15.47
N MET A 362 -4.42 18.70 15.45
CA MET A 362 -4.09 17.28 15.32
C MET A 362 -4.90 16.65 14.19
N CYS A 363 -4.30 15.68 13.48
CA CYS A 363 -5.03 14.79 12.60
C CYS A 363 -4.94 13.38 13.18
N ASP A 364 -6.08 12.72 13.35
CA ASP A 364 -6.12 11.37 13.90
C ASP A 364 -5.52 10.35 12.91
N PHE A 365 -4.20 10.29 12.89
CA PHE A 365 -3.49 9.15 12.30
C PHE A 365 -3.61 7.94 13.23
N PHE A 366 -3.46 8.18 14.53
CA PHE A 366 -3.86 7.28 15.60
C PHE A 366 -5.12 7.81 16.30
N MET A 367 -6.05 6.92 16.60
CA MET A 367 -7.25 7.22 17.38
C MET A 367 -7.01 7.15 18.90
N ASN A 368 -6.04 6.35 19.30
CA ASN A 368 -5.58 6.15 20.67
C ASN A 368 -4.17 5.53 20.65
N ASP A 369 -3.64 5.19 21.81
CA ASP A 369 -2.26 4.66 21.98
C ASP A 369 -1.98 3.37 21.19
N ARG A 370 -2.96 2.77 20.53
CA ARG A 370 -2.80 1.49 19.83
C ARG A 370 -3.38 1.48 18.42
N GLN A 371 -4.54 2.10 18.23
CA GLN A 371 -5.37 1.93 17.04
C GLN A 371 -5.09 3.01 16.01
N LEU A 372 -4.89 2.58 14.78
CA LEU A 372 -4.77 3.46 13.61
C LEU A 372 -6.15 3.84 13.06
N ALA A 373 -6.31 5.10 12.66
CA ALA A 373 -7.47 5.52 11.87
C ALA A 373 -7.37 5.10 10.40
N VAL A 374 -6.14 5.00 9.87
CA VAL A 374 -5.85 4.66 8.48
C VAL A 374 -4.87 3.51 8.38
N TRP A 375 -5.09 2.55 7.46
CA TRP A 375 -4.18 1.41 7.25
C TRP A 375 -3.16 1.64 6.11
N ASP A 376 -3.37 2.66 5.29
CA ASP A 376 -2.40 3.14 4.29
C ASP A 376 -2.36 4.68 4.27
N GLY A 377 -2.02 5.28 3.12
CA GLY A 377 -1.97 6.75 3.00
C GLY A 377 -3.32 7.44 3.13
N SER A 378 -4.47 6.77 2.97
CA SER A 378 -5.76 7.44 2.88
C SER A 378 -6.99 6.61 3.23
N HIS A 379 -6.88 5.28 3.21
CA HIS A 379 -8.00 4.41 3.51
C HIS A 379 -8.15 4.16 5.00
N LEU A 380 -9.40 4.23 5.46
CA LEU A 380 -9.73 4.07 6.87
C LEU A 380 -9.70 2.59 7.29
N THR A 381 -9.26 2.35 8.51
CA THR A 381 -9.52 1.09 9.22
C THR A 381 -11.02 0.95 9.51
N LEU A 382 -11.46 -0.20 10.00
CA LEU A 382 -12.87 -0.34 10.42
C LEU A 382 -13.22 0.64 11.54
N ASP A 383 -12.38 0.74 12.56
CA ASP A 383 -12.58 1.65 13.68
C ASP A 383 -12.46 3.12 13.24
N GLY A 384 -11.51 3.42 12.34
CA GLY A 384 -11.36 4.74 11.72
C GLY A 384 -12.59 5.14 10.91
N ALA A 385 -13.17 4.22 10.14
CA ALA A 385 -14.39 4.45 9.39
C ALA A 385 -15.59 4.73 10.32
N GLN A 386 -15.73 3.96 11.40
CA GLN A 386 -16.76 4.20 12.41
C GLN A 386 -16.59 5.57 13.08
N MET A 387 -15.37 5.93 13.46
CA MET A 387 -15.06 7.22 14.07
C MET A 387 -15.40 8.39 13.15
N VAL A 388 -14.95 8.33 11.88
CA VAL A 388 -15.20 9.39 10.89
C VAL A 388 -16.68 9.59 10.65
N VAL A 389 -17.44 8.50 10.44
CA VAL A 389 -18.89 8.58 10.22
C VAL A 389 -19.61 9.06 11.48
N SER A 390 -19.24 8.57 12.66
CA SER A 390 -19.84 9.02 13.92
C SER A 390 -19.65 10.52 14.15
N ARG A 391 -18.44 11.05 13.93
CA ARG A 391 -18.16 12.49 14.03
C ARG A 391 -18.89 13.28 12.95
N ALA A 392 -18.94 12.78 11.72
CA ALA A 392 -19.67 13.41 10.63
C ALA A 392 -21.14 13.61 10.99
N LEU A 393 -21.81 12.55 11.48
CA LEU A 393 -23.21 12.62 11.88
C LEU A 393 -23.44 13.50 13.11
N LYS A 394 -22.52 13.48 14.06
CA LYS A 394 -22.61 14.35 15.26
C LYS A 394 -22.47 15.83 14.91
N ASN A 395 -21.58 16.16 13.98
CA ASN A 395 -21.31 17.55 13.59
C ASN A 395 -22.35 18.09 12.59
N HIS A 396 -23.14 17.21 11.97
CA HIS A 396 -24.16 17.54 10.98
C HIS A 396 -25.53 16.98 11.41
N PRO A 397 -26.18 17.58 12.45
CA PRO A 397 -27.44 17.09 12.96
C PRO A 397 -28.57 17.12 11.91
N GLU A 398 -28.47 18.00 10.90
CA GLU A 398 -29.39 18.03 9.76
C GLU A 398 -29.31 16.74 8.91
N VAL A 399 -28.11 16.15 8.78
CA VAL A 399 -27.93 14.85 8.08
C VAL A 399 -28.45 13.72 8.95
N LEU A 400 -28.23 13.79 10.25
CA LEU A 400 -28.77 12.81 11.19
C LEU A 400 -30.32 12.82 11.16
N GLY A 401 -30.94 14.03 11.05
CA GLY A 401 -32.38 14.16 10.85
C GLY A 401 -32.89 13.56 9.55
N ILE A 402 -32.13 13.65 8.45
CA ILE A 402 -32.45 12.99 7.18
C ILE A 402 -32.43 11.47 7.35
N ILE A 403 -31.42 10.94 8.04
CA ILE A 403 -31.26 9.49 8.29
C ILE A 403 -32.36 8.97 9.23
N GLY A 404 -32.69 9.72 10.27
CA GLY A 404 -33.70 9.32 11.26
C GLY A 404 -35.13 9.28 10.76
N GLY A 405 -35.40 9.77 9.54
CA GLY A 405 -36.70 9.98 8.99
C GLY A 405 -37.32 11.26 9.55
N ARG A 406 -38.08 12.01 8.71
CA ARG A 406 -38.96 13.08 9.20
C ARG A 406 -40.15 12.38 9.85
N ASP A 407 -40.31 12.55 11.16
CA ASP A 407 -41.59 12.27 11.84
C ASP A 407 -42.73 13.06 11.21
#